data_015d2488cfd17a9dba23ffd9ef6202c2
#
_entry.id   015d2488cfd17a9dba23ffd9ef6202c2
#
_cell.length_a   1.000
_cell.length_b   1.000
_cell.length_c   1.000
_cell.angle_alpha   90.00
_cell.angle_beta   90.00
_cell.angle_gamma   90.00
#
_symmetry.space_group_name_H-M   'P 1'
#
loop_
_entity.id
_entity.type
_entity.pdbx_description
1 polymer ?
#
loop_
_entity_poly.entity_id
_entity_poly.type
_entity_poly.pdbx_seq_one_letter_code
_entity_poly.pdbx_strand_id
1 'polypeptide(L)'
;NSLKNKPFYTKKEKAIALKNMERLDILSLKERSFKVLSGGEKQRVLLARAMCAGEDMLILDEPVTGLDPVVTESMYKAIKQLNEESGVTVIMVSHDIPAASKYCSKILHLGKTVRFFGTNREYLESEIGIHFTGRCCEHV
;
A
#
# COMPACT_ATOMS: atom_id res chain seq x y z
N ASN A 1 -12.31 11.59 -12.42
CA ASN A 1 -12.67 11.84 -13.82
C ASN A 1 -11.99 13.06 -14.42
N SER A 2 -10.66 13.19 -14.45
CA SER A 2 -10.01 14.18 -15.33
C SER A 2 -8.49 14.05 -15.35
N LEU A 3 -7.97 12.86 -15.62
CA LEU A 3 -6.66 12.75 -16.24
C LEU A 3 -6.80 13.00 -17.76
N LYS A 4 -7.50 14.09 -18.12
CA LYS A 4 -7.45 14.62 -19.47
C LYS A 4 -6.05 15.18 -19.68
N ASN A 5 -5.41 14.88 -20.82
CA ASN A 5 -4.17 15.47 -21.32
C ASN A 5 -4.22 17.01 -21.26
N LYS A 6 -4.01 17.56 -20.06
CA LYS A 6 -3.79 18.99 -19.88
C LYS A 6 -2.30 19.22 -20.06
N PRO A 7 -1.87 20.12 -20.96
CA PRO A 7 -0.46 20.41 -21.19
C PRO A 7 0.21 21.06 -19.96
N PHE A 8 -0.59 21.55 -18.99
CA PHE A 8 -0.07 22.20 -17.78
C PHE A 8 -0.93 21.85 -16.56
N TYR A 9 -0.27 21.52 -15.45
CA TYR A 9 -0.89 21.38 -14.15
C TYR A 9 -1.11 22.74 -13.48
N THR A 10 -2.24 22.91 -12.84
CA THR A 10 -2.55 24.11 -12.02
C THR A 10 -1.63 24.20 -10.80
N LYS A 11 -1.50 25.39 -10.20
CA LYS A 11 -0.78 25.56 -8.93
C LYS A 11 -1.33 24.66 -7.81
N LYS A 12 -2.66 24.46 -7.76
CA LYS A 12 -3.33 23.59 -6.81
C LYS A 12 -2.95 22.12 -7.00
N GLU A 13 -2.97 21.63 -8.24
CA GLU A 13 -2.60 20.23 -8.55
C GLU A 13 -1.13 19.97 -8.22
N LYS A 14 -0.23 20.91 -8.51
CA LYS A 14 1.18 20.81 -8.12
C LYS A 14 1.37 20.79 -6.60
N ALA A 15 0.64 21.62 -5.85
CA ALA A 15 0.71 21.63 -4.40
C ALA A 15 0.24 20.30 -3.78
N ILE A 16 -0.84 19.70 -4.32
CA ILE A 16 -1.32 18.36 -3.90
C ILE A 16 -0.24 17.30 -4.19
N ALA A 17 0.36 17.33 -5.36
CA ALA A 17 1.40 16.37 -5.73
C ALA A 17 2.61 16.48 -4.79
N LEU A 18 3.10 17.69 -4.52
CA LEU A 18 4.23 17.91 -3.63
C LEU A 18 3.93 17.45 -2.20
N LYS A 19 2.73 17.72 -1.68
CA LYS A 19 2.30 17.24 -0.35
C LYS A 19 2.28 15.71 -0.28
N ASN A 20 1.79 15.03 -1.33
CA ASN A 20 1.78 13.57 -1.37
C ASN A 20 3.19 12.98 -1.52
N MET A 21 4.07 13.65 -2.26
CA MET A 21 5.48 13.25 -2.35
C MET A 21 6.21 13.42 -1.00
N GLU A 22 5.92 14.47 -0.25
CA GLU A 22 6.46 14.69 1.09
C GLU A 22 6.01 13.59 2.06
N ARG A 23 4.71 13.26 2.09
CA ARG A 23 4.16 12.16 2.90
C ARG A 23 4.81 10.80 2.65
N LEU A 24 5.27 10.57 1.44
CA LEU A 24 5.90 9.32 1.03
C LEU A 24 7.44 9.39 1.04
N ASP A 25 8.01 10.47 1.58
CA ASP A 25 9.47 10.70 1.67
C ASP A 25 10.19 10.60 0.32
N ILE A 26 9.57 11.16 -0.73
CA ILE A 26 10.10 11.18 -2.10
C ILE A 26 10.16 12.60 -2.71
N LEU A 27 10.05 13.64 -1.89
CA LEU A 27 10.09 15.03 -2.37
C LEU A 27 11.41 15.35 -3.10
N SER A 28 12.51 14.74 -2.66
CA SER A 28 13.83 14.87 -3.30
C SER A 28 13.88 14.34 -4.75
N LEU A 29 12.90 13.52 -5.13
CA LEU A 29 12.82 12.91 -6.46
C LEU A 29 12.04 13.74 -7.47
N LYS A 30 11.48 14.90 -7.09
CA LYS A 30 10.55 15.69 -7.91
C LYS A 30 11.07 16.08 -9.30
N GLU A 31 12.39 16.24 -9.44
CA GLU A 31 13.03 16.61 -10.72
C GLU A 31 13.68 15.39 -11.41
N ARG A 32 13.60 14.18 -10.80
CA ARG A 32 14.20 12.99 -11.41
C ARG A 32 13.26 12.34 -12.40
N SER A 33 13.83 11.82 -13.48
CA SER A 33 13.07 10.99 -14.43
C SER A 33 12.65 9.69 -13.77
N PHE A 34 11.38 9.29 -13.93
CA PHE A 34 10.87 8.01 -13.44
C PHE A 34 11.68 6.79 -13.90
N LYS A 35 12.31 6.88 -15.09
CA LYS A 35 13.10 5.78 -15.66
C LYS A 35 14.33 5.41 -14.83
N VAL A 36 14.95 6.39 -14.16
CA VAL A 36 16.20 6.20 -13.39
C VAL A 36 15.96 5.88 -11.90
N LEU A 37 14.69 5.80 -11.46
CA LEU A 37 14.34 5.51 -10.08
C LEU A 37 14.51 4.01 -9.78
N SER A 38 14.89 3.71 -8.54
CA SER A 38 14.87 2.35 -8.00
C SER A 38 13.45 1.77 -7.95
N GLY A 39 13.32 0.46 -7.73
CA GLY A 39 12.01 -0.20 -7.61
C GLY A 39 11.13 0.42 -6.52
N GLY A 40 11.67 0.61 -5.32
CA GLY A 40 10.95 1.22 -4.21
C GLY A 40 10.57 2.68 -4.44
N GLU A 41 11.48 3.48 -5.02
CA GLU A 41 11.18 4.86 -5.42
C GLU A 41 10.05 4.91 -6.45
N LYS A 42 10.06 4.02 -7.45
CA LYS A 42 8.98 3.90 -8.44
C LYS A 42 7.64 3.59 -7.80
N GLN A 43 7.61 2.63 -6.88
CA GLN A 43 6.36 2.26 -6.18
C GLN A 43 5.82 3.42 -5.35
N ARG A 44 6.68 4.14 -4.61
CA ARG A 44 6.26 5.34 -3.87
C ARG A 44 5.74 6.46 -4.77
N VAL A 45 6.37 6.67 -5.94
CA VAL A 45 5.89 7.65 -6.93
C VAL A 45 4.52 7.24 -7.49
N LEU A 46 4.31 5.95 -7.78
CA LEU A 46 3.01 5.45 -8.24
C LEU A 46 1.93 5.61 -7.16
N LEU A 47 2.27 5.35 -5.90
CA LEU A 47 1.37 5.59 -4.77
C LEU A 47 1.03 7.09 -4.63
N ALA A 48 2.04 7.99 -4.68
CA ALA A 48 1.82 9.43 -4.65
C ALA A 48 0.89 9.90 -5.77
N ARG A 49 1.07 9.35 -6.98
CA ARG A 49 0.22 9.62 -8.13
C ARG A 49 -1.22 9.18 -7.90
N ALA A 50 -1.44 7.98 -7.35
CA ALA A 50 -2.76 7.48 -7.03
C ALA A 50 -3.45 8.38 -5.99
N MET A 51 -2.73 8.84 -4.97
CA MET A 51 -3.24 9.80 -3.97
C MET A 51 -3.65 11.15 -4.56
N CYS A 52 -3.05 11.57 -5.68
CA CYS A 52 -3.43 12.82 -6.35
C CYS A 52 -4.82 12.75 -7.04
N ALA A 53 -5.38 11.55 -7.23
CA ALA A 53 -6.70 11.38 -7.79
C ALA A 53 -7.82 11.84 -6.83
N GLY A 54 -7.51 11.98 -5.52
CA GLY A 54 -8.45 12.48 -4.51
C GLY A 54 -9.59 11.50 -4.21
N GLU A 55 -9.36 10.22 -4.39
CA GLU A 55 -10.34 9.16 -4.17
C GLU A 55 -10.42 8.80 -2.67
N ASP A 56 -11.63 8.44 -2.23
CA ASP A 56 -11.87 7.94 -0.86
C ASP A 56 -11.37 6.50 -0.68
N MET A 57 -11.02 5.84 -1.78
CA MET A 57 -10.55 4.46 -1.83
C MET A 57 -9.33 4.32 -2.75
N LEU A 58 -8.36 3.53 -2.29
CA LEU A 58 -7.17 3.15 -3.03
C LEU A 58 -7.10 1.63 -3.16
N ILE A 59 -6.94 1.14 -4.39
CA ILE A 59 -6.74 -0.28 -4.67
C ILE A 59 -5.30 -0.47 -5.12
N LEU A 60 -4.57 -1.33 -4.41
CA LEU A 60 -3.17 -1.65 -4.65
C LEU A 60 -3.04 -3.14 -4.99
N ASP A 61 -2.48 -3.43 -6.15
CA ASP A 61 -2.19 -4.79 -6.58
C ASP A 61 -0.69 -5.05 -6.45
N GLU A 62 -0.33 -5.94 -5.52
CA GLU A 62 1.05 -6.35 -5.24
C GLU A 62 2.04 -5.18 -5.08
N PRO A 63 1.76 -4.18 -4.21
CA PRO A 63 2.52 -2.92 -4.18
C PRO A 63 3.97 -3.07 -3.72
N VAL A 64 4.36 -4.22 -3.17
CA VAL A 64 5.70 -4.48 -2.62
C VAL A 64 6.46 -5.58 -3.35
N THR A 65 5.88 -6.16 -4.40
CA THR A 65 6.51 -7.25 -5.14
C THR A 65 7.84 -6.82 -5.77
N GLY A 66 8.87 -7.63 -5.54
CA GLY A 66 10.22 -7.39 -6.06
C GLY A 66 11.02 -6.33 -5.30
N LEU A 67 10.53 -5.86 -4.15
CA LEU A 67 11.27 -4.97 -3.25
C LEU A 67 12.07 -5.77 -2.22
N ASP A 68 13.18 -5.20 -1.74
CA ASP A 68 13.90 -5.76 -0.61
C ASP A 68 13.08 -5.64 0.70
N PRO A 69 13.38 -6.45 1.73
CA PRO A 69 12.60 -6.48 2.97
C PRO A 69 12.48 -5.13 3.68
N VAL A 70 13.52 -4.30 3.66
CA VAL A 70 13.53 -3.00 4.34
C VAL A 70 12.61 -2.02 3.62
N VAL A 71 12.68 -1.99 2.29
CA VAL A 71 11.81 -1.16 1.45
C VAL A 71 10.36 -1.64 1.53
N THR A 72 10.14 -2.96 1.55
CA THR A 72 8.82 -3.58 1.74
C THR A 72 8.17 -3.11 3.04
N GLU A 73 8.88 -3.22 4.17
CA GLU A 73 8.36 -2.77 5.47
C GLU A 73 8.04 -1.28 5.48
N SER A 74 8.93 -0.48 4.92
CA SER A 74 8.76 0.96 4.79
C SER A 74 7.54 1.33 3.94
N MET A 75 7.27 0.58 2.86
CA MET A 75 6.09 0.77 2.02
C MET A 75 4.79 0.42 2.76
N TYR A 76 4.74 -0.70 3.48
CA TYR A 76 3.57 -1.05 4.28
C TYR A 76 3.28 -0.02 5.36
N LYS A 77 4.31 0.50 6.04
CA LYS A 77 4.17 1.60 7.01
C LYS A 77 3.58 2.85 6.37
N ALA A 78 4.06 3.25 5.19
CA ALA A 78 3.56 4.40 4.46
C ALA A 78 2.09 4.22 4.04
N ILE A 79 1.70 3.03 3.57
CA ILE A 79 0.31 2.70 3.22
C ILE A 79 -0.60 2.76 4.46
N LYS A 80 -0.15 2.20 5.59
CA LYS A 80 -0.90 2.24 6.85
C LYS A 80 -1.08 3.67 7.35
N GLN A 81 -0.02 4.46 7.37
CA GLN A 81 -0.05 5.86 7.77
C GLN A 81 -1.00 6.67 6.88
N LEU A 82 -0.99 6.44 5.57
CA LEU A 82 -1.94 7.04 4.65
C LEU A 82 -3.40 6.76 5.03
N ASN A 83 -3.72 5.50 5.33
CA ASN A 83 -5.06 5.12 5.78
C ASN A 83 -5.46 5.82 7.08
N GLU A 84 -4.56 5.82 8.08
CA GLU A 84 -4.82 6.37 9.42
C GLU A 84 -4.95 7.91 9.41
N GLU A 85 -4.08 8.61 8.67
CA GLU A 85 -4.04 10.08 8.66
C GLU A 85 -5.04 10.72 7.68
N SER A 86 -5.32 10.05 6.55
CA SER A 86 -6.16 10.62 5.49
C SER A 86 -7.56 10.03 5.45
N GLY A 87 -7.84 8.97 6.22
CA GLY A 87 -9.12 8.27 6.20
C GLY A 87 -9.43 7.53 4.90
N VAL A 88 -8.45 7.44 3.99
CA VAL A 88 -8.60 6.73 2.71
C VAL A 88 -8.73 5.24 2.97
N THR A 89 -9.76 4.61 2.44
CA THR A 89 -9.89 3.15 2.48
C THR A 89 -8.85 2.53 1.55
N VAL A 90 -8.02 1.63 2.07
CA VAL A 90 -7.03 0.92 1.26
C VAL A 90 -7.43 -0.55 1.12
N ILE A 91 -7.58 -1.01 -0.11
CA ILE A 91 -7.71 -2.42 -0.46
C ILE A 91 -6.41 -2.84 -1.12
N MET A 92 -5.75 -3.84 -0.54
CA MET A 92 -4.46 -4.31 -1.04
C MET A 92 -4.54 -5.79 -1.36
N VAL A 93 -4.11 -6.19 -2.54
CA VAL A 93 -3.87 -7.59 -2.89
C VAL A 93 -2.40 -7.90 -2.62
N SER A 94 -2.14 -8.99 -1.90
CA SER A 94 -0.78 -9.47 -1.63
C SER A 94 -0.77 -10.98 -1.45
N HIS A 95 0.30 -11.62 -1.92
CA HIS A 95 0.60 -13.03 -1.65
C HIS A 95 1.54 -13.20 -0.45
N ASP A 96 2.16 -12.12 0.05
CA ASP A 96 2.97 -12.14 1.27
C ASP A 96 2.07 -11.92 2.50
N ILE A 97 1.34 -12.97 2.86
CA ILE A 97 0.38 -12.94 3.97
C ILE A 97 1.05 -12.59 5.31
N PRO A 98 2.22 -13.15 5.68
CA PRO A 98 2.90 -12.82 6.93
C PRO A 98 3.27 -11.34 7.06
N ALA A 99 3.75 -10.71 5.98
CA ALA A 99 4.10 -9.30 6.00
C ALA A 99 2.84 -8.42 5.98
N ALA A 100 1.89 -8.66 5.07
CA ALA A 100 0.67 -7.87 4.93
C ALA A 100 -0.19 -7.89 6.20
N SER A 101 -0.28 -9.04 6.88
CA SER A 101 -1.09 -9.19 8.11
C SER A 101 -0.64 -8.30 9.28
N LYS A 102 0.60 -7.80 9.27
CA LYS A 102 1.08 -6.87 10.31
C LYS A 102 0.48 -5.46 10.19
N TYR A 103 -0.08 -5.12 9.03
CA TYR A 103 -0.45 -3.74 8.69
C TYR A 103 -1.94 -3.56 8.36
N CYS A 104 -2.67 -4.64 8.09
CA CYS A 104 -4.08 -4.58 7.74
C CYS A 104 -5.01 -4.71 8.96
N SER A 105 -6.19 -4.10 8.90
CA SER A 105 -7.24 -4.22 9.92
C SER A 105 -8.18 -5.39 9.66
N LYS A 106 -8.41 -5.72 8.38
CA LYS A 106 -9.26 -6.83 7.92
C LYS A 106 -8.55 -7.64 6.86
N ILE A 107 -8.89 -8.93 6.78
CA ILE A 107 -8.36 -9.86 5.79
C ILE A 107 -9.51 -10.54 5.06
N LEU A 108 -9.43 -10.55 3.75
CA LEU A 108 -10.18 -11.41 2.87
C LEU A 108 -9.21 -12.43 2.27
N HIS A 109 -9.25 -13.68 2.74
CA HIS A 109 -8.43 -14.74 2.20
C HIS A 109 -9.18 -15.48 1.10
N LEU A 110 -8.63 -15.43 -0.09
CA LEU A 110 -9.20 -16.06 -1.29
C LEU A 110 -8.42 -17.32 -1.66
N GLY A 111 -9.17 -18.37 -1.98
CA GLY A 111 -8.71 -19.53 -2.73
C GLY A 111 -9.54 -19.64 -4.02
N LYS A 112 -10.05 -20.82 -4.32
CA LYS A 112 -11.10 -20.99 -5.35
C LYS A 112 -12.43 -20.33 -4.92
N THR A 113 -12.64 -20.23 -3.63
CA THR A 113 -13.77 -19.57 -2.97
C THR A 113 -13.23 -18.69 -1.85
N VAL A 114 -14.09 -17.90 -1.22
CA VAL A 114 -13.75 -17.18 0.02
C VAL A 114 -13.43 -18.22 1.11
N ARG A 115 -12.23 -18.17 1.64
CA ARG A 115 -11.74 -19.02 2.71
C ARG A 115 -11.94 -18.40 4.09
N PHE A 116 -11.75 -17.08 4.15
CA PHE A 116 -11.94 -16.30 5.37
C PHE A 116 -12.28 -14.85 5.01
N PHE A 117 -13.11 -14.21 5.82
CA PHE A 117 -13.32 -12.78 5.82
C PHE A 117 -13.62 -12.31 7.25
N GLY A 118 -12.82 -11.42 7.78
CA GLY A 118 -12.95 -10.91 9.14
C GLY A 118 -11.85 -9.93 9.51
N THR A 119 -11.74 -9.66 10.80
CA THR A 119 -10.67 -8.84 11.36
C THR A 119 -9.33 -9.56 11.26
N ASN A 120 -8.25 -8.80 11.25
CA ASN A 120 -6.89 -9.35 11.27
C ASN A 120 -6.66 -10.25 12.51
N ARG A 121 -7.20 -9.86 13.66
CA ARG A 121 -7.10 -10.66 14.89
C ARG A 121 -7.76 -12.03 14.74
N GLU A 122 -9.02 -12.06 14.27
CA GLU A 122 -9.74 -13.31 14.03
C GLU A 122 -9.02 -14.19 13.01
N TYR A 123 -8.42 -13.58 11.99
CA TYR A 123 -7.62 -14.30 11.00
C TYR A 123 -6.40 -14.98 11.61
N LEU A 124 -5.63 -14.26 12.42
CA LEU A 124 -4.42 -14.78 13.05
C LEU A 124 -4.69 -15.89 14.08
N GLU A 125 -5.90 -15.93 14.64
CA GLU A 125 -6.39 -16.97 15.57
C GLU A 125 -7.03 -18.16 14.82
N SER A 126 -7.35 -18.03 13.53
CA SER A 126 -7.97 -19.08 12.73
C SER A 126 -6.95 -20.13 12.25
N GLU A 127 -7.40 -21.36 12.00
CA GLU A 127 -6.55 -22.42 11.46
C GLU A 127 -5.85 -22.03 10.15
N ILE A 128 -6.58 -21.33 9.26
CA ILE A 128 -6.03 -20.88 8.01
C ILE A 128 -4.97 -19.78 8.23
N GLY A 129 -5.20 -18.84 9.13
CA GLY A 129 -4.26 -17.79 9.47
C GLY A 129 -2.98 -18.34 10.10
N ILE A 130 -3.09 -19.28 11.04
CA ILE A 130 -1.96 -19.98 11.66
C ILE A 130 -1.11 -20.67 10.59
N HIS A 131 -1.77 -21.41 9.68
CA HIS A 131 -1.08 -22.13 8.60
C HIS A 131 -0.29 -21.19 7.69
N PHE A 132 -0.89 -20.08 7.26
CA PHE A 132 -0.27 -19.16 6.28
C PHE A 132 0.67 -18.12 6.87
N THR A 133 0.57 -17.83 8.18
CA THR A 133 1.48 -16.88 8.84
C THR A 133 2.68 -17.56 9.51
N GLY A 134 2.74 -18.90 9.49
CA GLY A 134 3.82 -19.66 10.13
C GLY A 134 3.81 -19.59 11.66
N ARG A 135 2.73 -19.10 12.27
CA ARG A 135 2.53 -19.14 13.72
C ARG A 135 2.13 -20.56 14.10
N CYS A 136 3.09 -21.49 14.17
CA CYS A 136 2.90 -22.71 14.91
C CYS A 136 2.56 -22.34 16.35
N CYS A 137 1.53 -23.00 16.91
CA CYS A 137 1.13 -22.84 18.29
C CYS A 137 2.35 -23.02 19.20
N GLU A 138 2.92 -21.93 19.70
CA GLU A 138 3.68 -21.98 20.93
C GLU A 138 2.66 -22.18 22.05
N HIS A 139 2.22 -23.42 22.20
CA HIS A 139 1.60 -23.89 23.42
C HIS A 139 2.73 -24.28 24.37
N VAL A 140 3.03 -23.42 25.32
CA VAL A 140 3.56 -23.77 26.62
C VAL A 140 2.47 -23.60 27.64
#